data_c5e6912ad9e42c0cf90cf2b1cefa3afe
#
_entry.id   c5e6912ad9e42c0cf90cf2b1cefa3afe
#
_cell.length_a   1.000
_cell.length_b   1.000
_cell.length_c   1.000
_cell.angle_alpha   90.00
_cell.angle_beta   90.00
_cell.angle_gamma   90.00
#
_symmetry.space_group_name_H-M   'P 1'
#
loop_
_entity.id
_entity.type
_entity.pdbx_description
1 polymer ?
#
loop_
_entity_poly.entity_id
_entity_poly.type
_entity_poly.pdbx_seq_one_letter_code
_entity_poly.pdbx_strand_id
1 'polypeptide(L)'
;PRSTLFPYTTLFRSFNTFGKIFRFTTWGESHGPAIGCVVDGCPPNIALSEKSIQVDMDRRRPGKSKFTSQRKEFDKVEILSGIFQGKTTGTPISMIIYNQDAKSRDYETIKNKFRPGHADYTYLSKYGIRDYRGGGRQSARETAARVAAGAVARIALNKLIGKKFKVVGGEIGRAHV
;
A
#
# COMPACT_ATOMS: atom_id res chain seq x y z
N PRO A 1 -39.76 -0.14 -12.47
CA PRO A 1 -38.45 0.38 -12.16
C PRO A 1 -37.86 -0.46 -11.03
N ARG A 2 -37.04 -1.44 -11.37
CA ARG A 2 -36.35 -2.24 -10.37
C ARG A 2 -35.18 -1.41 -9.91
N SER A 3 -35.31 -0.86 -8.71
CA SER A 3 -34.14 -0.38 -7.97
C SER A 3 -33.24 -1.58 -7.77
N THR A 4 -32.17 -1.67 -8.50
CA THR A 4 -31.04 -2.54 -8.19
C THR A 4 -30.38 -1.94 -6.94
N LEU A 5 -30.99 -2.20 -5.82
CA LEU A 5 -30.38 -2.03 -4.52
C LEU A 5 -29.17 -2.96 -4.48
N PHE A 6 -28.00 -2.43 -4.77
CA PHE A 6 -26.79 -3.04 -4.25
C PHE A 6 -27.03 -3.21 -2.75
N PRO A 7 -26.95 -4.43 -2.21
CA PRO A 7 -27.19 -4.59 -0.78
C PRO A 7 -26.22 -3.69 -0.03
N TYR A 8 -26.75 -2.74 0.71
CA TYR A 8 -26.01 -1.77 1.53
C TYR A 8 -24.87 -2.43 2.33
N THR A 9 -25.07 -3.67 2.72
CA THR A 9 -24.07 -4.48 3.42
C THR A 9 -22.81 -4.76 2.63
N THR A 10 -22.82 -4.76 1.29
CA THR A 10 -21.66 -5.04 0.46
C THR A 10 -20.81 -3.80 0.25
N LEU A 11 -21.44 -2.62 0.14
CA LEU A 11 -20.74 -1.34 -0.02
C LEU A 11 -19.93 -0.95 1.23
N PHE A 12 -20.43 -1.28 2.43
CA PHE A 12 -19.77 -0.92 3.70
C PHE A 12 -18.78 -1.97 4.22
N ARG A 13 -18.55 -3.08 3.52
CA ARG A 13 -17.59 -4.12 3.91
C ARG A 13 -16.19 -3.97 3.31
N SER A 14 -15.88 -2.83 2.74
CA SER A 14 -14.56 -2.57 2.18
C SER A 14 -13.71 -1.82 3.20
N PHE A 15 -12.94 -2.57 3.96
CA PHE A 15 -11.98 -1.98 4.87
C PHE A 15 -10.65 -1.74 4.13
N ASN A 16 -10.20 -0.50 4.06
CA ASN A 16 -8.84 -0.14 3.69
C ASN A 16 -7.94 -0.02 4.93
N THR A 17 -8.46 -0.44 6.07
CA THR A 17 -7.81 -0.40 7.38
C THR A 17 -7.57 -1.82 7.87
N PHE A 18 -6.37 -2.09 8.36
CA PHE A 18 -5.94 -3.36 8.94
C PHE A 18 -5.46 -3.17 10.37
N GLY A 19 -5.67 -4.18 11.20
CA GLY A 19 -5.27 -4.20 12.60
C GLY A 19 -6.36 -3.73 13.57
N LYS A 20 -6.08 -3.84 14.86
CA LYS A 20 -6.99 -3.43 15.95
C LYS A 20 -6.36 -2.37 16.83
N ILE A 21 -5.31 -2.70 17.59
CA ILE A 21 -4.57 -1.76 18.45
C ILE A 21 -3.60 -0.97 17.60
N PHE A 22 -2.63 -1.65 16.97
CA PHE A 22 -1.82 -1.08 15.90
C PHE A 22 -2.59 -1.29 14.60
N ARG A 23 -3.00 -0.23 13.97
CA ARG A 23 -3.78 -0.27 12.74
C ARG A 23 -3.22 0.69 11.70
N PHE A 24 -3.44 0.39 10.44
CA PHE A 24 -3.07 1.28 9.36
C PHE A 24 -4.12 1.30 8.27
N THR A 25 -4.27 2.44 7.65
CA THR A 25 -5.14 2.66 6.50
C THR A 25 -4.27 3.06 5.32
N THR A 26 -4.44 2.40 4.17
CA THR A 26 -3.76 2.78 2.91
C THR A 26 -4.69 3.57 2.01
N TRP A 27 -4.13 4.49 1.23
CA TRP A 27 -4.87 5.36 0.32
C TRP A 27 -4.06 5.67 -0.95
N GLY A 28 -4.72 6.25 -1.94
CA GLY A 28 -4.12 6.66 -3.22
C GLY A 28 -4.15 5.57 -4.29
N GLU A 29 -4.00 5.97 -5.54
CA GLU A 29 -4.05 5.15 -6.75
C GLU A 29 -2.69 5.10 -7.45
N SER A 30 -2.45 4.02 -8.20
CA SER A 30 -1.14 3.78 -8.86
C SER A 30 -0.77 4.82 -9.91
N HIS A 31 -1.75 5.48 -10.51
CA HIS A 31 -1.60 6.54 -11.51
C HIS A 31 -2.20 7.87 -11.04
N GLY A 32 -2.52 7.98 -9.76
CA GLY A 32 -2.79 9.25 -9.08
C GLY A 32 -1.48 9.95 -8.72
N PRO A 33 -1.54 11.10 -8.05
CA PRO A 33 -0.35 11.88 -7.68
C PRO A 33 0.54 11.17 -6.66
N ALA A 34 -0.06 10.41 -5.75
CA ALA A 34 0.65 9.71 -4.68
C ALA A 34 -0.16 8.52 -4.15
N ILE A 35 0.53 7.67 -3.43
CA ILE A 35 -0.04 6.68 -2.52
C ILE A 35 0.48 6.94 -1.11
N GLY A 36 -0.19 6.42 -0.10
CA GLY A 36 0.28 6.58 1.27
C GLY A 36 -0.45 5.72 2.26
N CYS A 37 -0.10 5.90 3.51
CA CYS A 37 -0.78 5.27 4.63
C CYS A 37 -0.80 6.16 5.86
N VAL A 38 -1.77 5.91 6.71
CA VAL A 38 -1.83 6.45 8.07
C VAL A 38 -1.73 5.27 9.03
N VAL A 39 -0.76 5.32 9.93
CA VAL A 39 -0.58 4.35 11.02
C VAL A 39 -1.07 4.95 12.31
N ASP A 40 -1.95 4.26 13.02
CA ASP A 40 -2.49 4.65 14.31
C ASP A 40 -2.22 3.56 15.36
N GLY A 41 -2.10 3.95 16.63
CA GLY A 41 -1.79 3.03 17.74
C GLY A 41 -0.30 2.66 17.85
N CYS A 42 0.59 3.41 17.20
CA CYS A 42 2.03 3.27 17.43
C CYS A 42 2.38 3.91 18.79
N PRO A 43 3.10 3.19 19.69
CA PRO A 43 3.50 3.76 20.97
C PRO A 43 4.41 4.98 20.80
N PRO A 44 4.38 5.94 21.76
CA PRO A 44 5.26 7.11 21.75
C PRO A 44 6.72 6.72 22.09
N ASN A 45 7.63 7.68 21.88
CA ASN A 45 9.07 7.57 22.21
C ASN A 45 9.86 6.47 21.46
N ILE A 46 9.37 6.04 20.30
CA ILE A 46 10.10 5.14 19.41
C ILE A 46 10.89 5.98 18.40
N ALA A 47 12.21 5.75 18.31
CA ALA A 47 13.05 6.40 17.30
C ALA A 47 12.58 5.98 15.90
N LEU A 48 12.14 6.93 15.10
CA LEU A 48 11.60 6.72 13.76
C LEU A 48 12.00 7.86 12.82
N SER A 49 12.44 7.51 11.63
CA SER A 49 12.79 8.46 10.57
C SER A 49 12.48 7.84 9.20
N GLU A 50 12.39 8.68 8.17
CA GLU A 50 12.25 8.23 6.79
C GLU A 50 13.37 7.24 6.41
N LYS A 51 14.59 7.50 6.82
CA LYS A 51 15.76 6.61 6.57
C LYS A 51 15.53 5.21 7.12
N SER A 52 14.96 5.08 8.31
CA SER A 52 14.70 3.78 8.94
C SER A 52 13.61 2.99 8.26
N ILE A 53 12.64 3.65 7.61
CA ILE A 53 11.57 3.07 6.81
C ILE A 53 12.08 2.73 5.41
N GLN A 54 12.91 3.60 4.84
CA GLN A 54 13.43 3.47 3.47
C GLN A 54 14.19 2.17 3.23
N VAL A 55 14.83 1.62 4.25
CA VAL A 55 15.51 0.31 4.18
C VAL A 55 14.56 -0.80 3.70
N ASP A 56 13.34 -0.86 4.23
CA ASP A 56 12.34 -1.85 3.81
C ASP A 56 11.73 -1.50 2.45
N MET A 57 11.54 -0.20 2.18
CA MET A 57 11.06 0.29 0.88
C MET A 57 12.02 -0.08 -0.24
N ASP A 58 13.32 0.10 -0.03
CA ASP A 58 14.36 -0.26 -1.01
C ASP A 58 14.43 -1.77 -1.27
N ARG A 59 14.14 -2.60 -0.26
CA ARG A 59 14.03 -4.06 -0.45
C ARG A 59 12.86 -4.45 -1.33
N ARG A 60 11.73 -3.76 -1.21
CA ARG A 60 10.50 -4.00 -1.98
C ARG A 60 10.61 -3.50 -3.42
N ARG A 61 11.38 -2.44 -3.68
CA ARG A 61 11.40 -1.70 -4.96
C ARG A 61 11.51 -2.62 -6.17
N PRO A 62 10.68 -2.45 -7.22
CA PRO A 62 10.76 -3.22 -8.46
C PRO A 62 12.05 -2.92 -9.24
N GLY A 63 12.34 -3.73 -10.26
CA GLY A 63 13.50 -3.50 -11.14
C GLY A 63 14.80 -4.17 -10.70
N LYS A 64 14.76 -5.01 -9.64
CA LYS A 64 15.94 -5.78 -9.18
C LYS A 64 16.17 -7.08 -9.94
N SER A 65 15.23 -7.54 -10.76
CA SER A 65 15.37 -8.74 -11.57
C SER A 65 14.68 -8.58 -12.92
N LYS A 66 15.04 -9.44 -13.90
CA LYS A 66 14.43 -9.49 -15.23
C LYS A 66 12.92 -9.80 -15.22
N PHE A 67 12.42 -10.34 -14.12
CA PHE A 67 11.04 -10.79 -13.95
C PHE A 67 10.15 -9.76 -13.24
N THR A 68 10.70 -8.65 -12.80
CA THR A 68 9.94 -7.60 -12.11
C THR A 68 9.51 -6.50 -13.08
N SER A 69 8.49 -5.73 -12.70
CA SER A 69 8.04 -4.56 -13.47
C SER A 69 9.20 -3.62 -13.78
N GLN A 70 9.27 -3.14 -15.03
CA GLN A 70 10.29 -2.17 -15.47
C GLN A 70 10.01 -0.74 -14.98
N ARG A 71 8.92 -0.51 -14.23
CA ARG A 71 8.57 0.78 -13.66
C ARG A 71 9.69 1.25 -12.71
N LYS A 72 10.23 2.44 -12.99
CA LYS A 72 11.31 3.05 -12.21
C LYS A 72 10.70 4.01 -11.18
N GLU A 73 10.48 3.51 -9.98
CA GLU A 73 10.01 4.31 -8.84
C GLU A 73 11.07 4.28 -7.75
N PHE A 74 11.42 5.45 -7.22
CA PHE A 74 12.35 5.53 -6.09
C PHE A 74 11.67 5.16 -4.77
N ASP A 75 10.33 5.17 -4.72
CA ASP A 75 9.53 4.87 -3.53
C ASP A 75 9.99 5.64 -2.29
N LYS A 76 10.40 6.90 -2.49
CA LYS A 76 10.83 7.74 -1.38
C LYS A 76 9.64 8.02 -0.48
N VAL A 77 9.76 7.61 0.78
CA VAL A 77 8.75 7.87 1.80
C VAL A 77 9.01 9.22 2.47
N GLU A 78 7.95 9.99 2.69
CA GLU A 78 7.97 11.21 3.49
C GLU A 78 6.98 11.06 4.64
N ILE A 79 7.40 11.45 5.86
CA ILE A 79 6.55 11.43 7.05
C ILE A 79 5.95 12.83 7.24
N LEU A 80 4.62 12.91 7.28
CA LEU A 80 3.90 14.16 7.37
C LEU A 80 3.42 14.49 8.80
N SER A 81 3.31 13.48 9.68
CA SER A 81 2.83 13.67 11.06
C SER A 81 3.26 12.54 11.98
N GLY A 82 3.02 12.69 13.28
CA GLY A 82 3.25 11.66 14.28
C GLY A 82 4.69 11.54 14.78
N ILE A 83 5.58 12.43 14.36
CA ILE A 83 7.01 12.45 14.75
C ILE A 83 7.37 13.83 15.31
N PHE A 84 8.11 13.83 16.40
CA PHE A 84 8.73 15.02 16.97
C PHE A 84 10.15 14.70 17.46
N GLN A 85 11.12 15.48 17.05
CA GLN A 85 12.56 15.27 17.38
C GLN A 85 13.04 13.83 17.12
N GLY A 86 12.62 13.25 15.97
CA GLY A 86 13.00 11.88 15.57
C GLY A 86 12.35 10.75 16.36
N LYS A 87 11.30 11.03 17.13
CA LYS A 87 10.56 10.04 17.93
C LYS A 87 9.08 10.12 17.66
N THR A 88 8.41 8.98 17.72
CA THR A 88 6.95 8.90 17.65
C THR A 88 6.30 9.63 18.80
N THR A 89 5.17 10.30 18.53
CA THR A 89 4.41 11.07 19.53
C THR A 89 3.25 10.28 20.15
N GLY A 90 2.90 9.12 19.57
CA GLY A 90 1.69 8.37 19.92
C GLY A 90 0.45 8.83 19.14
N THR A 91 0.56 9.88 18.33
CA THR A 91 -0.50 10.34 17.43
C THR A 91 -0.38 9.68 16.06
N PRO A 92 -1.38 9.76 15.17
CA PRO A 92 -1.31 9.13 13.84
C PRO A 92 -0.10 9.55 13.03
N ILE A 93 0.61 8.55 12.49
CA ILE A 93 1.77 8.73 11.62
C ILE A 93 1.26 8.67 10.18
N SER A 94 1.27 9.81 9.49
CA SER A 94 0.93 9.89 8.06
C SER A 94 2.18 9.82 7.21
N MET A 95 2.15 8.97 6.18
CA MET A 95 3.24 8.79 5.24
C MET A 95 2.74 8.88 3.81
N ILE A 96 3.54 9.53 2.95
CA ILE A 96 3.24 9.71 1.54
C ILE A 96 4.40 9.23 0.66
N ILE A 97 4.06 8.70 -0.51
CA ILE A 97 5.00 8.24 -1.54
C ILE A 97 4.48 8.78 -2.87
N TYR A 98 5.18 9.70 -3.48
CA TYR A 98 4.79 10.30 -4.76
C TYR A 98 5.00 9.32 -5.92
N ASN A 99 4.06 9.31 -6.85
CA ASN A 99 4.18 8.58 -8.11
C ASN A 99 4.97 9.41 -9.11
N GLN A 100 6.06 8.86 -9.63
CA GLN A 100 6.95 9.56 -10.57
C GLN A 100 6.83 9.03 -12.00
N ASP A 101 6.56 7.74 -12.18
CA ASP A 101 6.49 7.08 -13.49
C ASP A 101 5.07 6.56 -13.77
N ALA A 102 4.11 7.48 -13.86
CA ALA A 102 2.71 7.17 -14.14
C ALA A 102 2.36 7.50 -15.59
N LYS A 103 2.35 6.48 -16.47
CA LYS A 103 2.01 6.62 -17.90
C LYS A 103 0.53 6.33 -18.15
N SER A 104 -0.33 7.25 -17.76
CA SER A 104 -1.80 7.09 -17.87
C SER A 104 -2.30 6.89 -19.30
N ARG A 105 -1.62 7.46 -20.30
CA ARG A 105 -2.00 7.38 -21.74
C ARG A 105 -1.98 5.94 -22.27
N ASP A 106 -1.14 5.07 -21.73
CA ASP A 106 -1.01 3.68 -22.18
C ASP A 106 -2.28 2.85 -21.92
N TYR A 107 -3.20 3.36 -21.10
CA TYR A 107 -4.43 2.65 -20.71
C TYR A 107 -5.70 3.11 -21.44
N GLU A 108 -5.64 4.17 -22.27
CA GLU A 108 -6.81 4.69 -22.99
C GLU A 108 -7.44 3.67 -23.95
N THR A 109 -6.62 2.89 -24.64
CA THR A 109 -7.07 1.87 -25.60
C THR A 109 -7.79 0.69 -24.95
N ILE A 110 -7.56 0.49 -23.65
CA ILE A 110 -8.12 -0.65 -22.90
C ILE A 110 -9.12 -0.23 -21.80
N LYS A 111 -9.49 1.06 -21.75
CA LYS A 111 -10.40 1.57 -20.73
C LYS A 111 -11.74 0.83 -20.61
N ASN A 112 -12.26 0.35 -21.74
CA ASN A 112 -13.51 -0.38 -21.81
C ASN A 112 -13.35 -1.91 -21.78
N LYS A 113 -12.13 -2.41 -21.54
CA LYS A 113 -11.82 -3.85 -21.48
C LYS A 113 -11.40 -4.25 -20.07
N PHE A 114 -11.69 -5.49 -19.72
CA PHE A 114 -11.18 -6.08 -18.47
C PHE A 114 -9.91 -6.85 -18.79
N ARG A 115 -8.85 -6.57 -18.03
CA ARG A 115 -7.57 -7.24 -18.19
C ARG A 115 -7.60 -8.61 -17.49
N PRO A 116 -7.21 -9.70 -18.16
CA PRO A 116 -7.04 -10.99 -17.50
C PRO A 116 -6.04 -10.91 -16.33
N GLY A 117 -6.34 -11.62 -15.24
CA GLY A 117 -5.49 -11.64 -14.05
C GLY A 117 -5.47 -10.34 -13.23
N HIS A 118 -6.34 -9.37 -13.55
CA HIS A 118 -6.51 -8.10 -12.81
C HIS A 118 -7.91 -8.00 -12.22
N ALA A 119 -8.07 -7.21 -11.16
CA ALA A 119 -9.35 -7.04 -10.48
C ALA A 119 -10.28 -5.99 -11.13
N ASP A 120 -10.15 -5.76 -12.44
CA ASP A 120 -10.93 -4.76 -13.18
C ASP A 120 -12.42 -5.03 -13.10
N TYR A 121 -12.84 -6.26 -13.40
CA TYR A 121 -14.22 -6.70 -13.35
C TYR A 121 -14.80 -6.65 -11.93
N THR A 122 -14.06 -7.18 -10.97
CA THR A 122 -14.52 -7.26 -9.57
C THR A 122 -14.69 -5.89 -8.95
N TYR A 123 -13.82 -4.92 -9.28
CA TYR A 123 -13.98 -3.54 -8.83
C TYR A 123 -15.19 -2.88 -9.43
N LEU A 124 -15.41 -3.03 -10.76
CA LEU A 124 -16.58 -2.48 -11.40
C LEU A 124 -17.88 -3.11 -10.85
N SER A 125 -17.90 -4.43 -10.65
CA SER A 125 -19.06 -5.13 -10.10
C SER A 125 -19.36 -4.72 -8.65
N LYS A 126 -18.32 -4.44 -7.86
CA LYS A 126 -18.48 -4.10 -6.44
C LYS A 126 -18.83 -2.64 -6.22
N TYR A 127 -18.16 -1.73 -6.93
CA TYR A 127 -18.24 -0.29 -6.68
C TYR A 127 -18.99 0.49 -7.75
N GLY A 128 -19.35 -0.14 -8.88
CA GLY A 128 -19.97 0.53 -10.03
C GLY A 128 -19.04 1.42 -10.84
N ILE A 129 -17.80 1.59 -10.38
CA ILE A 129 -16.76 2.41 -11.01
C ILE A 129 -15.40 1.78 -10.80
N ARG A 130 -14.49 1.99 -11.75
CA ARG A 130 -13.07 1.63 -11.60
C ARG A 130 -12.17 2.70 -12.21
N ASP A 131 -11.00 2.90 -11.65
CA ASP A 131 -9.92 3.62 -12.32
C ASP A 131 -9.20 2.64 -13.25
N TYR A 132 -9.33 2.84 -14.56
CA TYR A 132 -8.71 1.98 -15.58
C TYR A 132 -7.20 2.24 -15.72
N ARG A 133 -6.70 3.37 -15.20
CA ARG A 133 -5.30 3.77 -15.32
C ARG A 133 -4.42 2.93 -14.39
N GLY A 134 -3.73 1.96 -14.94
CA GLY A 134 -2.84 1.07 -14.19
C GLY A 134 -3.48 0.24 -13.07
N GLY A 135 -4.83 0.22 -13.01
CA GLY A 135 -5.57 -0.54 -12.03
C GLY A 135 -5.87 0.20 -10.72
N GLY A 136 -5.53 1.48 -10.62
CA GLY A 136 -5.90 2.29 -9.45
C GLY A 136 -5.44 1.69 -8.11
N ARG A 137 -6.39 1.51 -7.17
CA ARG A 137 -6.17 0.88 -5.85
C ARG A 137 -5.81 -0.61 -5.92
N GLN A 138 -6.21 -1.31 -6.97
CA GLN A 138 -5.96 -2.75 -7.14
C GLN A 138 -4.57 -3.05 -7.72
N SER A 139 -3.78 -2.05 -8.01
CA SER A 139 -2.41 -2.20 -8.50
C SER A 139 -1.47 -2.71 -7.41
N ALA A 140 -0.48 -3.51 -7.80
CA ALA A 140 0.61 -3.93 -6.91
C ALA A 140 1.40 -2.74 -6.31
N ARG A 141 1.27 -1.56 -6.90
CA ARG A 141 1.85 -0.30 -6.38
C ARG A 141 1.39 0.01 -4.95
N GLU A 142 0.15 -0.34 -4.61
CA GLU A 142 -0.43 -0.15 -3.27
C GLU A 142 0.40 -0.84 -2.16
N THR A 143 1.07 -1.95 -2.49
CA THR A 143 1.92 -2.66 -1.52
C THR A 143 3.08 -1.81 -0.98
N ALA A 144 3.49 -0.74 -1.67
CA ALA A 144 4.51 0.17 -1.14
C ALA A 144 4.04 0.86 0.15
N ALA A 145 2.78 1.32 0.20
CA ALA A 145 2.19 1.90 1.41
C ALA A 145 2.12 0.86 2.55
N ARG A 146 1.81 -0.40 2.25
CA ARG A 146 1.82 -1.50 3.25
C ARG A 146 3.22 -1.78 3.79
N VAL A 147 4.23 -1.74 2.93
CA VAL A 147 5.63 -1.92 3.36
C VAL A 147 6.07 -0.78 4.27
N ALA A 148 5.70 0.46 3.96
CA ALA A 148 5.97 1.60 4.84
C ALA A 148 5.35 1.43 6.23
N ALA A 149 4.05 1.07 6.29
CA ALA A 149 3.36 0.78 7.55
C ALA A 149 3.99 -0.43 8.29
N GLY A 150 4.37 -1.48 7.56
CA GLY A 150 5.06 -2.66 8.10
C GLY A 150 6.44 -2.34 8.68
N ALA A 151 7.17 -1.40 8.08
CA ALA A 151 8.45 -0.93 8.62
C ALA A 151 8.26 -0.25 9.98
N VAL A 152 7.24 0.62 10.13
CA VAL A 152 6.88 1.22 11.42
C VAL A 152 6.53 0.14 12.45
N ALA A 153 5.68 -0.84 12.08
CA ALA A 153 5.32 -1.95 12.95
C ALA A 153 6.54 -2.76 13.41
N ARG A 154 7.45 -3.09 12.50
CA ARG A 154 8.68 -3.83 12.81
C ARG A 154 9.58 -3.05 13.78
N ILE A 155 9.74 -1.74 13.56
CA ILE A 155 10.54 -0.88 14.45
C ILE A 155 9.90 -0.82 15.84
N ALA A 156 8.58 -0.65 15.91
CA ALA A 156 7.83 -0.64 17.16
C ALA A 156 7.97 -1.97 17.93
N LEU A 157 7.77 -3.10 17.23
CA LEU A 157 7.93 -4.42 17.82
C LEU A 157 9.34 -4.68 18.35
N ASN A 158 10.38 -4.32 17.58
CA ASN A 158 11.77 -4.45 18.04
C ASN A 158 12.01 -3.70 19.35
N LYS A 159 11.43 -2.50 19.49
CA LYS A 159 11.55 -1.71 20.73
C LYS A 159 10.77 -2.34 21.88
N LEU A 160 9.54 -2.82 21.63
CA LEU A 160 8.68 -3.38 22.67
C LEU A 160 9.18 -4.72 23.22
N ILE A 161 9.65 -5.61 22.34
CA ILE A 161 10.07 -6.97 22.75
C ILE A 161 11.58 -7.05 23.08
N GLY A 162 12.34 -5.96 22.88
CA GLY A 162 13.78 -5.94 23.15
C GLY A 162 14.63 -6.88 22.27
N LYS A 163 14.05 -7.41 21.19
CA LYS A 163 14.70 -8.38 20.28
C LYS A 163 14.48 -7.96 18.83
N LYS A 164 15.36 -8.40 17.92
CA LYS A 164 15.15 -8.23 16.48
C LYS A 164 14.04 -9.16 15.99
N PHE A 165 12.90 -8.57 15.68
CA PHE A 165 11.80 -9.26 14.99
C PHE A 165 12.13 -9.39 13.50
N LYS A 166 12.05 -10.59 12.97
CA LYS A 166 12.26 -10.90 11.55
C LYS A 166 10.98 -11.43 10.93
N VAL A 167 10.63 -10.93 9.75
CA VAL A 167 9.64 -11.55 8.87
C VAL A 167 10.42 -12.22 7.73
N VAL A 168 10.19 -13.51 7.54
CA VAL A 168 10.80 -14.28 6.46
C VAL A 168 9.68 -14.79 5.58
N GLY A 169 9.77 -14.52 4.29
CA GLY A 169 8.86 -15.03 3.27
C GLY A 169 9.63 -15.80 2.21
N GLY A 170 9.01 -16.80 1.62
CA GLY A 170 9.58 -17.59 0.54
C GLY A 170 8.49 -18.21 -0.31
N GLU A 171 8.80 -18.51 -1.57
CA GLU A 171 7.95 -19.27 -2.48
C GLU A 171 8.36 -20.76 -2.41
N ILE A 172 7.41 -21.62 -2.11
CA ILE A 172 7.64 -23.08 -2.01
C ILE A 172 7.28 -23.75 -3.36
N GLY A 173 7.90 -23.27 -4.43
CA GLY A 173 7.73 -23.86 -5.76
C GLY A 173 6.36 -23.59 -6.40
N ARG A 174 6.30 -23.78 -7.72
CA ARG A 174 5.04 -23.86 -8.47
C ARG A 174 4.72 -25.32 -8.66
N ALA A 175 3.48 -25.74 -8.37
CA ALA A 175 2.99 -27.02 -8.84
C ALA A 175 3.04 -26.99 -10.38
N HIS A 176 3.83 -27.88 -10.97
CA HIS A 176 3.70 -28.17 -12.39
C HIS A 176 2.43 -28.98 -12.57
N VAL A 177 1.43 -28.37 -13.17
CA VAL A 177 0.23 -29.05 -13.67
C VAL A 177 0.52 -29.49 -15.10
#